data_35e7e1bae2283cee03c82235fe5d49ee
#
_entry.id   35e7e1bae2283cee03c82235fe5d49ee
#
_cell.length_a   1.000
_cell.length_b   1.000
_cell.length_c   1.000
_cell.angle_alpha   90.00
_cell.angle_beta   90.00
_cell.angle_gamma   90.00
#
_symmetry.space_group_name_H-M   'P 1'
#
loop_
_entity.id
_entity.type
_entity.pdbx_description
1 polymer ?
#
loop_
_entity_poly.entity_id
_entity_poly.type
_entity_poly.pdbx_seq_one_letter_code
_entity_poly.pdbx_strand_id
1 'polypeptide(L)'
;MNRRNVLKSVSIAGLGSVFSSYQLLSWAGTAAEPIRITLPSSGSAGSAWRPLIDKLRLNENPALNLDWVTGDPGMMQMQLNAGALDIGVFGSVGLSTLVNKGSDIVLFGPALNNHGRWLVKADSPYKTPRDLIGKTIAAPAQTSETFQQAQIAASLSGIDLRKDIKVIYGSPTANLALFERGDVDGIITLEPTASRLVGRGAREIARVADLWNKATGQTGAPFLVGLAANRRWLDANRDTAAKVVALIVKVNSAIHGKPDLLKSIAVDLGLKSDESKASDLLPQRLTDSYATAWGSPVFAVIDKQIDVAVELGILAKRPSGKIYLE
;
A
#
# COMPACT_ATOMS: atom_id res chain seq x y z
N MET A 1 22.44 20.38 -62.91
CA MET A 1 23.72 20.51 -63.70
C MET A 1 24.73 19.53 -63.11
N ASN A 2 25.23 18.67 -63.97
CA ASN A 2 26.21 17.60 -63.78
C ASN A 2 27.63 18.07 -63.39
N ARG A 3 28.34 17.16 -62.70
CA ARG A 3 29.71 16.68 -63.05
C ARG A 3 30.28 16.00 -61.81
N ARG A 4 30.32 14.68 -61.67
CA ARG A 4 31.09 13.60 -62.33
C ARG A 4 32.62 13.76 -62.23
N ASN A 5 33.18 12.76 -61.51
CA ASN A 5 34.44 12.04 -61.66
C ASN A 5 35.78 12.81 -61.49
N VAL A 6 36.66 12.23 -60.66
CA VAL A 6 37.87 11.51 -61.17
C VAL A 6 38.48 10.65 -60.01
N LEU A 7 38.67 9.37 -60.32
CA LEU A 7 39.55 8.39 -59.65
C LEU A 7 41.02 8.81 -59.74
N LYS A 8 41.82 8.53 -58.70
CA LYS A 8 43.17 8.06 -58.90
C LYS A 8 43.62 7.18 -57.78
N SER A 9 43.92 5.93 -58.10
CA SER A 9 44.58 4.88 -57.33
C SER A 9 46.01 5.22 -57.02
N VAL A 10 46.50 4.98 -55.82
CA VAL A 10 47.92 4.70 -55.55
C VAL A 10 47.98 3.58 -54.54
N SER A 11 48.49 2.43 -54.99
CA SER A 11 48.87 1.28 -54.14
C SER A 11 50.28 1.55 -53.59
N ILE A 12 50.48 1.37 -52.28
CA ILE A 12 51.77 1.07 -51.69
C ILE A 12 51.60 -0.01 -50.68
N ALA A 13 52.33 -1.09 -50.92
CA ALA A 13 52.48 -2.26 -50.06
C ALA A 13 53.40 -1.97 -48.88
N GLY A 14 53.16 -2.63 -47.75
CA GLY A 14 54.28 -3.00 -46.90
C GLY A 14 54.08 -2.75 -45.40
N LEU A 15 54.22 -3.82 -44.74
CA LEU A 15 54.68 -4.04 -43.37
C LEU A 15 53.61 -4.29 -42.28
N GLY A 16 53.58 -5.54 -41.93
CA GLY A 16 52.79 -6.04 -40.82
C GLY A 16 53.25 -5.50 -39.46
N SER A 17 52.26 -5.20 -38.65
CA SER A 17 52.39 -5.16 -37.21
C SER A 17 51.18 -5.87 -36.64
N VAL A 18 51.48 -7.01 -36.03
CA VAL A 18 50.56 -7.78 -35.24
C VAL A 18 50.21 -6.96 -34.03
N PHE A 19 49.07 -6.23 -34.11
CA PHE A 19 48.44 -5.66 -32.94
C PHE A 19 47.60 -6.76 -32.32
N SER A 20 48.10 -7.42 -31.28
CA SER A 20 47.32 -8.18 -30.31
C SER A 20 46.22 -7.29 -29.75
N SER A 21 44.99 -7.44 -30.28
CA SER A 21 43.78 -6.86 -29.72
C SER A 21 43.49 -7.58 -28.40
N TYR A 22 44.05 -7.07 -27.29
CA TYR A 22 43.50 -7.34 -25.98
C TYR A 22 42.10 -6.75 -25.98
N GLN A 23 41.10 -7.57 -26.27
CA GLN A 23 39.73 -7.28 -25.90
C GLN A 23 39.69 -7.24 -24.35
N LEU A 24 39.83 -6.05 -23.82
CA LEU A 24 39.33 -5.73 -22.52
C LEU A 24 37.82 -6.00 -22.56
N LEU A 25 37.44 -7.25 -22.20
CA LEU A 25 36.09 -7.54 -21.74
C LEU A 25 35.85 -6.62 -20.55
N SER A 26 35.31 -5.42 -20.82
CA SER A 26 34.72 -4.60 -19.81
C SER A 26 33.54 -5.41 -19.25
N TRP A 27 33.74 -6.06 -18.11
CA TRP A 27 32.69 -6.45 -17.22
C TRP A 27 32.05 -5.16 -16.69
N ALA A 28 31.33 -4.47 -17.52
CA ALA A 28 30.27 -3.60 -17.07
C ALA A 28 29.21 -4.55 -16.55
N GLY A 29 29.27 -4.86 -15.28
CA GLY A 29 28.15 -5.49 -14.59
C GLY A 29 26.93 -4.63 -14.93
N THR A 30 26.01 -5.17 -15.70
CA THR A 30 24.73 -4.51 -15.98
C THR A 30 24.11 -4.20 -14.62
N ALA A 31 24.04 -2.92 -14.28
CA ALA A 31 23.35 -2.50 -13.08
C ALA A 31 21.95 -3.15 -13.13
N ALA A 32 21.59 -3.87 -12.08
CA ALA A 32 20.31 -4.54 -12.04
C ALA A 32 19.21 -3.50 -12.33
N GLU A 33 18.27 -3.84 -13.21
CA GLU A 33 17.15 -2.95 -13.52
C GLU A 33 16.43 -2.55 -12.23
N PRO A 34 15.98 -1.30 -12.11
CA PRO A 34 15.29 -0.85 -10.92
C PRO A 34 13.94 -1.57 -10.77
N ILE A 35 13.64 -1.99 -9.55
CA ILE A 35 12.35 -2.57 -9.19
C ILE A 35 11.41 -1.42 -8.89
N ARG A 36 10.39 -1.22 -9.72
CA ARG A 36 9.36 -0.20 -9.52
C ARG A 36 8.40 -0.68 -8.44
N ILE A 37 8.57 -0.14 -7.24
CA ILE A 37 7.79 -0.53 -6.06
C ILE A 37 6.94 0.63 -5.55
N THR A 38 5.74 0.34 -5.10
CA THR A 38 4.84 1.34 -4.54
C THR A 38 5.39 1.95 -3.25
N LEU A 39 5.25 3.27 -3.12
CA LEU A 39 5.35 3.99 -1.86
C LEU A 39 4.04 4.74 -1.65
N PRO A 40 3.16 4.28 -0.72
CA PRO A 40 1.94 5.02 -0.41
C PRO A 40 2.24 6.48 -0.05
N SER A 41 1.40 7.39 -0.53
CA SER A 41 1.53 8.81 -0.26
C SER A 41 1.48 9.12 1.24
N SER A 42 2.05 10.25 1.62
CA SER A 42 2.04 10.80 2.98
C SER A 42 0.62 10.80 3.56
N GLY A 43 0.47 10.42 4.83
CA GLY A 43 -0.85 10.21 5.44
C GLY A 43 -1.34 8.75 5.41
N SER A 44 -0.53 7.83 4.88
CA SER A 44 -0.73 6.37 4.92
C SER A 44 0.38 5.70 5.72
N ALA A 45 0.07 4.59 6.41
CA ALA A 45 1.06 3.82 7.18
C ALA A 45 2.26 3.36 6.33
N GLY A 46 2.03 2.98 5.08
CA GLY A 46 3.09 2.51 4.17
C GLY A 46 4.11 3.59 3.78
N SER A 47 3.80 4.88 3.98
CA SER A 47 4.80 5.94 3.75
C SER A 47 5.99 5.87 4.73
N ALA A 48 5.90 5.08 5.80
CA ALA A 48 6.99 4.84 6.73
C ALA A 48 8.13 3.99 6.14
N TRP A 49 7.86 3.17 5.14
CA TRP A 49 8.83 2.16 4.71
C TRP A 49 10.14 2.77 4.23
N ARG A 50 10.09 3.63 3.22
CA ARG A 50 11.31 4.24 2.67
C ARG A 50 12.11 5.02 3.72
N PRO A 51 11.53 5.98 4.48
CA PRO A 51 12.28 6.73 5.48
C PRO A 51 12.94 5.85 6.55
N LEU A 52 12.27 4.77 6.98
CA LEU A 52 12.84 3.87 7.98
C LEU A 52 13.87 2.91 7.38
N ILE A 53 13.69 2.43 6.15
CA ILE A 53 14.68 1.63 5.43
C ILE A 53 15.98 2.44 5.30
N ASP A 54 15.89 3.70 4.88
CA ASP A 54 17.04 4.59 4.71
C ASP A 54 17.68 4.92 6.08
N LYS A 55 16.87 5.35 7.06
CA LYS A 55 17.35 5.72 8.40
C LYS A 55 18.04 4.59 9.14
N LEU A 56 17.53 3.37 9.01
CA LEU A 56 18.06 2.18 9.67
C LEU A 56 19.04 1.41 8.80
N ARG A 57 19.35 1.89 7.60
CA ARG A 57 20.24 1.26 6.61
C ARG A 57 19.91 -0.21 6.35
N LEU A 58 18.60 -0.50 6.14
CA LEU A 58 18.15 -1.88 6.01
C LEU A 58 18.40 -2.50 4.63
N ASN A 59 18.65 -1.66 3.60
CA ASN A 59 18.86 -2.08 2.21
C ASN A 59 20.31 -1.86 1.75
N GLU A 60 21.29 -2.20 2.56
CA GLU A 60 22.70 -1.96 2.21
C GLU A 60 23.43 -3.18 1.64
N ASN A 61 22.99 -4.43 1.97
CA ASN A 61 23.77 -5.58 1.57
C ASN A 61 22.97 -6.91 1.50
N PRO A 62 22.78 -7.53 0.32
CA PRO A 62 22.95 -6.90 -0.98
C PRO A 62 21.82 -5.87 -1.22
N ALA A 63 22.20 -4.68 -1.66
CA ALA A 63 21.22 -3.63 -1.92
C ALA A 63 20.27 -4.02 -3.07
N LEU A 64 18.96 -3.79 -2.84
CA LEU A 64 17.98 -3.83 -3.90
C LEU A 64 17.95 -2.46 -4.60
N ASN A 65 17.94 -2.46 -5.92
CA ASN A 65 17.74 -1.24 -6.70
C ASN A 65 16.24 -0.92 -6.74
N LEU A 66 15.74 -0.17 -5.74
CA LEU A 66 14.32 0.15 -5.58
C LEU A 66 14.01 1.52 -6.16
N ASP A 67 13.12 1.56 -7.14
CA ASP A 67 12.49 2.78 -7.65
C ASP A 67 11.13 2.96 -6.95
N TRP A 68 11.08 3.88 -5.99
CA TRP A 68 9.89 4.14 -5.19
C TRP A 68 8.91 5.05 -5.94
N VAL A 69 7.81 4.48 -6.42
CA VAL A 69 6.75 5.19 -7.13
C VAL A 69 5.66 5.59 -6.13
N THR A 70 5.52 6.89 -5.88
CA THR A 70 4.54 7.41 -4.93
C THR A 70 3.17 7.55 -5.57
N GLY A 71 2.13 7.18 -4.82
CA GLY A 71 0.75 7.33 -5.26
C GLY A 71 -0.27 7.06 -4.14
N ASP A 72 -1.51 7.48 -4.38
CA ASP A 72 -2.63 7.11 -3.51
C ASP A 72 -3.02 5.63 -3.71
N PRO A 73 -3.57 4.95 -2.68
CA PRO A 73 -3.81 3.50 -2.73
C PRO A 73 -4.58 3.03 -3.98
N GLY A 74 -5.64 3.73 -4.38
CA GLY A 74 -6.40 3.37 -5.58
C GLY A 74 -5.62 3.54 -6.89
N MET A 75 -4.78 4.56 -6.99
CA MET A 75 -3.89 4.79 -8.15
C MET A 75 -2.83 3.70 -8.27
N MET A 76 -2.20 3.34 -7.16
CA MET A 76 -1.16 2.29 -7.14
C MET A 76 -1.69 0.93 -7.61
N GLN A 77 -2.92 0.60 -7.26
CA GLN A 77 -3.56 -0.62 -7.73
C GLN A 77 -3.78 -0.61 -9.24
N MET A 78 -4.19 0.52 -9.81
CA MET A 78 -4.31 0.66 -11.27
C MET A 78 -2.95 0.60 -11.96
N GLN A 79 -1.92 1.24 -11.40
CA GLN A 79 -0.55 1.22 -11.95
C GLN A 79 0.02 -0.21 -11.97
N LEU A 80 -0.18 -0.99 -10.90
CA LEU A 80 0.25 -2.39 -10.86
C LEU A 80 -0.48 -3.23 -11.92
N ASN A 81 -1.80 -3.07 -12.03
CA ASN A 81 -2.59 -3.81 -13.03
C ASN A 81 -2.22 -3.44 -14.47
N ALA A 82 -1.78 -2.20 -14.70
CA ALA A 82 -1.30 -1.71 -16.00
C ALA A 82 0.17 -2.06 -16.28
N GLY A 83 0.90 -2.69 -15.34
CA GLY A 83 2.33 -3.01 -15.47
C GLY A 83 3.27 -1.80 -15.31
N ALA A 84 2.77 -0.66 -14.80
CA ALA A 84 3.59 0.50 -14.48
C ALA A 84 4.37 0.35 -13.17
N LEU A 85 3.97 -0.61 -12.34
CA LEU A 85 4.69 -1.08 -11.15
C LEU A 85 5.05 -2.56 -11.31
N ASP A 86 6.15 -2.98 -10.71
CA ASP A 86 6.54 -4.39 -10.57
C ASP A 86 5.96 -4.97 -9.29
N ILE A 87 6.01 -4.20 -8.20
CA ILE A 87 5.46 -4.57 -6.90
C ILE A 87 4.55 -3.46 -6.38
N GLY A 88 3.34 -3.83 -6.01
CA GLY A 88 2.37 -2.96 -5.38
C GLY A 88 1.81 -3.57 -4.10
N VAL A 89 0.69 -3.01 -3.62
CA VAL A 89 -0.08 -3.57 -2.51
C VAL A 89 -1.54 -3.72 -2.91
N PHE A 90 -2.13 -4.86 -2.53
CA PHE A 90 -3.54 -5.15 -2.74
C PHE A 90 -4.17 -5.77 -1.50
N GLY A 91 -5.46 -5.52 -1.32
CA GLY A 91 -6.27 -6.24 -0.35
C GLY A 91 -7.08 -7.37 -0.98
N SER A 92 -7.81 -8.08 -0.13
CA SER A 92 -8.54 -9.29 -0.49
C SER A 92 -9.67 -9.03 -1.50
N VAL A 93 -10.44 -7.97 -1.32
CA VAL A 93 -11.66 -7.69 -2.10
C VAL A 93 -11.32 -7.06 -3.45
N GLY A 94 -10.47 -6.04 -3.43
CA GLY A 94 -10.02 -5.35 -4.64
C GLY A 94 -9.30 -6.30 -5.60
N LEU A 95 -8.38 -7.12 -5.08
CA LEU A 95 -7.68 -8.11 -5.89
C LEU A 95 -8.62 -9.19 -6.42
N SER A 96 -9.54 -9.71 -5.59
CA SER A 96 -10.54 -10.68 -6.04
C SER A 96 -11.38 -10.15 -7.20
N THR A 97 -11.73 -8.85 -7.15
CA THR A 97 -12.46 -8.20 -8.25
C THR A 97 -11.65 -8.19 -9.55
N LEU A 98 -10.34 -7.92 -9.48
CA LEU A 98 -9.47 -7.92 -10.66
C LEU A 98 -9.22 -9.34 -11.20
N VAL A 99 -8.96 -10.30 -10.31
CA VAL A 99 -8.76 -11.72 -10.70
C VAL A 99 -10.01 -12.27 -11.37
N ASN A 100 -11.20 -11.93 -10.89
CA ASN A 100 -12.46 -12.29 -11.55
C ASN A 100 -12.64 -11.67 -12.95
N LYS A 101 -11.89 -10.62 -13.28
CA LYS A 101 -11.81 -9.97 -14.60
C LYS A 101 -10.61 -10.44 -15.42
N GLY A 102 -9.87 -11.46 -14.97
CA GLY A 102 -8.76 -12.06 -15.69
C GLY A 102 -7.38 -11.47 -15.37
N SER A 103 -7.25 -10.64 -14.32
CA SER A 103 -5.93 -10.18 -13.86
C SER A 103 -5.11 -11.34 -13.29
N ASP A 104 -3.81 -11.37 -13.60
CA ASP A 104 -2.86 -12.38 -13.11
C ASP A 104 -2.01 -11.89 -11.94
N ILE A 105 -2.53 -10.92 -11.19
CA ILE A 105 -1.88 -10.41 -9.98
C ILE A 105 -2.17 -11.35 -8.81
N VAL A 106 -1.16 -11.53 -7.93
CA VAL A 106 -1.25 -12.37 -6.74
C VAL A 106 -0.54 -11.70 -5.56
N LEU A 107 -1.04 -11.95 -4.35
CA LEU A 107 -0.38 -11.56 -3.10
C LEU A 107 0.77 -12.55 -2.82
N PHE A 108 1.93 -12.02 -2.37
CA PHE A 108 3.11 -12.86 -2.12
C PHE A 108 3.86 -12.54 -0.82
N GLY A 109 3.37 -11.59 -0.03
CA GLY A 109 3.99 -11.23 1.24
C GLY A 109 3.17 -10.27 2.07
N PRO A 110 3.50 -10.09 3.36
CA PRO A 110 2.79 -9.17 4.25
C PRO A 110 3.12 -7.72 3.92
N ALA A 111 2.18 -6.82 4.18
CA ALA A 111 2.41 -5.39 4.12
C ALA A 111 1.77 -4.68 5.31
N LEU A 112 0.44 -4.52 5.33
CA LEU A 112 -0.26 -3.79 6.39
C LEU A 112 -1.51 -4.53 6.86
N ASN A 113 -1.76 -4.46 8.17
CA ASN A 113 -3.01 -4.82 8.82
C ASN A 113 -3.98 -3.63 8.84
N ASN A 114 -5.25 -3.91 9.09
CA ASN A 114 -6.30 -2.89 9.09
C ASN A 114 -6.08 -1.88 10.24
N HIS A 115 -6.01 -0.62 9.85
CA HIS A 115 -5.83 0.54 10.72
C HIS A 115 -6.86 1.63 10.40
N GLY A 116 -8.01 1.24 9.85
CA GLY A 116 -9.13 2.13 9.56
C GLY A 116 -9.83 2.61 10.83
N ARG A 117 -10.21 3.89 10.85
CA ARG A 117 -10.83 4.57 11.98
C ARG A 117 -12.05 5.37 11.53
N TRP A 118 -13.05 5.40 12.39
CA TRP A 118 -14.20 6.28 12.28
C TRP A 118 -14.07 7.40 13.28
N LEU A 119 -14.10 8.65 12.83
CA LEU A 119 -13.96 9.82 13.69
C LEU A 119 -15.08 10.81 13.45
N VAL A 120 -15.37 11.57 14.50
CA VAL A 120 -16.31 12.68 14.52
C VAL A 120 -15.67 13.87 15.23
N LYS A 121 -16.27 15.06 15.10
CA LYS A 121 -15.83 16.25 15.85
C LYS A 121 -15.97 16.02 17.36
N ALA A 122 -15.16 16.74 18.16
CA ALA A 122 -15.14 16.59 19.62
C ALA A 122 -16.52 16.79 20.26
N ASP A 123 -17.25 17.79 19.81
CA ASP A 123 -18.57 18.22 20.27
C ASP A 123 -19.73 17.50 19.60
N SER A 124 -19.45 16.59 18.68
CA SER A 124 -20.46 15.81 17.96
C SER A 124 -21.24 14.90 18.96
N PRO A 125 -22.56 14.78 18.81
CA PRO A 125 -23.38 13.90 19.63
C PRO A 125 -23.18 12.40 19.28
N TYR A 126 -22.60 12.11 18.11
CA TYR A 126 -22.47 10.73 17.59
C TYR A 126 -21.40 9.94 18.35
N LYS A 127 -21.75 8.76 18.89
CA LYS A 127 -20.88 7.91 19.70
C LYS A 127 -20.49 6.61 19.02
N THR A 128 -21.26 6.18 18.03
CA THR A 128 -21.08 4.94 17.28
C THR A 128 -21.28 5.18 15.78
N PRO A 129 -20.80 4.29 14.90
CA PRO A 129 -21.10 4.38 13.47
C PRO A 129 -22.60 4.39 13.14
N ARG A 130 -23.45 3.75 13.98
CA ARG A 130 -24.89 3.71 13.79
C ARG A 130 -25.55 5.09 13.94
N ASP A 131 -24.98 5.98 14.74
CA ASP A 131 -25.47 7.33 14.92
C ASP A 131 -25.26 8.22 13.66
N LEU A 132 -24.43 7.73 12.73
CA LEU A 132 -24.17 8.40 11.44
C LEU A 132 -25.16 7.98 10.32
N ILE A 133 -26.15 7.11 10.62
CA ILE A 133 -27.23 6.80 9.66
C ILE A 133 -28.00 8.08 9.31
N GLY A 134 -28.21 8.32 8.02
CA GLY A 134 -28.82 9.55 7.47
C GLY A 134 -27.90 10.78 7.45
N LYS A 135 -26.62 10.64 7.83
CA LYS A 135 -25.62 11.71 7.88
C LYS A 135 -24.68 11.65 6.69
N THR A 136 -23.82 12.67 6.56
CA THR A 136 -22.81 12.76 5.52
C THR A 136 -21.44 12.48 6.11
N ILE A 137 -20.69 11.56 5.52
CA ILE A 137 -19.30 11.27 5.93
C ILE A 137 -18.33 11.39 4.76
N ALA A 138 -17.07 11.72 5.06
CA ALA A 138 -15.97 11.58 4.10
C ALA A 138 -15.33 10.20 4.25
N ALA A 139 -14.95 9.59 3.13
CA ALA A 139 -14.28 8.28 3.13
C ALA A 139 -13.28 8.17 1.96
N PRO A 140 -12.31 7.24 2.03
CA PRO A 140 -11.44 6.92 0.90
C PRO A 140 -12.23 6.50 -0.34
N ALA A 141 -11.57 6.51 -1.50
CA ALA A 141 -12.19 6.10 -2.76
C ALA A 141 -12.91 4.75 -2.63
N GLN A 142 -14.08 4.64 -3.24
CA GLN A 142 -14.93 3.44 -3.17
C GLN A 142 -14.22 2.16 -3.60
N THR A 143 -13.28 2.28 -4.53
CA THR A 143 -12.48 1.17 -5.04
C THR A 143 -11.28 0.81 -4.15
N SER A 144 -10.97 1.62 -3.14
CA SER A 144 -9.86 1.35 -2.23
C SER A 144 -10.20 0.22 -1.26
N GLU A 145 -9.23 -0.61 -0.97
CA GLU A 145 -9.39 -1.69 0.04
C GLU A 145 -9.81 -1.15 1.40
N THR A 146 -9.32 0.03 1.77
CA THR A 146 -9.71 0.71 3.02
C THR A 146 -11.20 0.92 3.13
N PHE A 147 -11.83 1.44 2.06
CA PHE A 147 -13.28 1.65 2.05
C PHE A 147 -14.03 0.31 2.01
N GLN A 148 -13.59 -0.63 1.17
CA GLN A 148 -14.23 -1.95 1.04
C GLN A 148 -14.24 -2.72 2.37
N GLN A 149 -13.14 -2.69 3.11
CA GLN A 149 -13.06 -3.29 4.45
C GLN A 149 -13.94 -2.55 5.46
N ALA A 150 -13.99 -1.23 5.43
CA ALA A 150 -14.89 -0.45 6.27
C ALA A 150 -16.37 -0.75 5.95
N GLN A 151 -16.70 -0.92 4.67
CA GLN A 151 -18.04 -1.29 4.22
C GLN A 151 -18.43 -2.69 4.72
N ILE A 152 -17.54 -3.68 4.60
CA ILE A 152 -17.77 -5.04 5.12
C ILE A 152 -18.03 -4.98 6.63
N ALA A 153 -17.14 -4.34 7.39
CA ALA A 153 -17.26 -4.27 8.85
C ALA A 153 -18.52 -3.51 9.29
N ALA A 154 -18.92 -2.46 8.59
CA ALA A 154 -20.16 -1.74 8.81
C ALA A 154 -21.39 -2.61 8.49
N SER A 155 -21.38 -3.32 7.36
CA SER A 155 -22.48 -4.21 6.95
C SER A 155 -22.69 -5.36 7.95
N LEU A 156 -21.61 -5.95 8.43
CA LEU A 156 -21.66 -6.96 9.51
C LEU A 156 -22.23 -6.39 10.82
N SER A 157 -22.14 -5.08 11.01
CA SER A 157 -22.73 -4.34 12.15
C SER A 157 -24.14 -3.84 11.86
N GLY A 158 -24.75 -4.21 10.73
CA GLY A 158 -26.08 -3.83 10.31
C GLY A 158 -26.18 -2.39 9.76
N ILE A 159 -25.13 -1.89 9.12
CA ILE A 159 -25.07 -0.57 8.48
C ILE A 159 -24.62 -0.73 7.03
N ASP A 160 -25.47 -0.42 6.05
CA ASP A 160 -25.07 -0.37 4.63
C ASP A 160 -24.58 1.04 4.29
N LEU A 161 -23.25 1.21 4.18
CA LEU A 161 -22.62 2.49 3.86
C LEU A 161 -23.11 3.11 2.53
N ARG A 162 -23.63 2.30 1.62
CA ARG A 162 -24.11 2.79 0.31
C ARG A 162 -25.54 3.28 0.36
N LYS A 163 -26.34 2.85 1.35
CA LYS A 163 -27.76 3.15 1.47
C LYS A 163 -28.08 4.04 2.67
N ASP A 164 -27.42 3.74 3.80
CA ASP A 164 -27.78 4.32 5.08
C ASP A 164 -27.07 5.64 5.36
N ILE A 165 -25.92 5.89 4.69
CA ILE A 165 -25.04 7.03 4.94
C ILE A 165 -24.70 7.71 3.61
N LYS A 166 -24.74 9.03 3.56
CA LYS A 166 -24.24 9.78 2.41
C LYS A 166 -22.71 9.84 2.46
N VAL A 167 -22.03 9.10 1.57
CA VAL A 167 -20.56 9.05 1.55
C VAL A 167 -20.00 9.96 0.46
N ILE A 168 -19.10 10.85 0.84
CA ILE A 168 -18.26 11.65 -0.07
C ILE A 168 -16.91 10.97 -0.18
N TYR A 169 -16.57 10.52 -1.38
CA TYR A 169 -15.33 9.82 -1.65
C TYR A 169 -14.22 10.77 -2.09
N GLY A 170 -13.03 10.65 -1.53
CA GLY A 170 -11.91 11.52 -1.89
C GLY A 170 -10.55 10.97 -1.50
N SER A 171 -9.51 11.71 -1.89
CA SER A 171 -8.16 11.48 -1.41
C SER A 171 -8.05 11.77 0.10
N PRO A 172 -7.03 11.24 0.81
CA PRO A 172 -6.85 11.53 2.23
C PRO A 172 -6.83 13.02 2.55
N THR A 173 -6.16 13.83 1.73
CA THR A 173 -6.06 15.29 1.91
C THR A 173 -7.42 15.98 1.71
N ALA A 174 -8.19 15.60 0.66
CA ALA A 174 -9.49 16.17 0.41
C ALA A 174 -10.47 15.84 1.53
N ASN A 175 -10.50 14.58 1.98
CA ASN A 175 -11.36 14.14 3.07
C ASN A 175 -11.02 14.83 4.39
N LEU A 176 -9.73 15.02 4.68
CA LEU A 176 -9.27 15.77 5.83
C LEU A 176 -9.80 17.22 5.81
N ALA A 177 -9.70 17.89 4.66
CA ALA A 177 -10.19 19.25 4.50
C ALA A 177 -11.73 19.36 4.68
N LEU A 178 -12.50 18.43 4.13
CA LEU A 178 -13.97 18.38 4.34
C LEU A 178 -14.29 18.23 5.83
N PHE A 179 -13.62 17.32 6.52
CA PHE A 179 -13.86 17.09 7.93
C PHE A 179 -13.45 18.29 8.79
N GLU A 180 -12.30 18.90 8.53
CA GLU A 180 -11.80 20.06 9.30
C GLU A 180 -12.71 21.28 9.14
N ARG A 181 -13.26 21.53 7.95
CA ARG A 181 -14.24 22.61 7.72
C ARG A 181 -15.63 22.35 8.32
N GLY A 182 -15.95 21.08 8.67
CA GLY A 182 -17.27 20.71 9.16
C GLY A 182 -18.30 20.46 8.05
N ASP A 183 -17.84 20.23 6.82
CA ASP A 183 -18.71 19.93 5.67
C ASP A 183 -19.30 18.50 5.74
N VAL A 184 -18.78 17.68 6.67
CA VAL A 184 -19.23 16.31 6.93
C VAL A 184 -19.37 16.03 8.41
N ASP A 185 -20.31 15.15 8.77
CA ASP A 185 -20.60 14.76 10.16
C ASP A 185 -19.54 13.83 10.76
N GLY A 186 -18.88 13.05 9.90
CA GLY A 186 -17.83 12.11 10.28
C GLY A 186 -16.87 11.80 9.15
N ILE A 187 -15.83 11.05 9.47
CA ILE A 187 -14.84 10.61 8.50
C ILE A 187 -14.41 9.16 8.77
N ILE A 188 -14.29 8.38 7.70
CA ILE A 188 -13.52 7.14 7.70
C ILE A 188 -12.15 7.44 7.13
N THR A 189 -11.09 7.16 7.90
CA THR A 189 -9.73 7.41 7.48
C THR A 189 -8.78 6.35 8.03
N LEU A 190 -7.51 6.41 7.64
CA LEU A 190 -6.44 5.55 8.12
C LEU A 190 -5.52 6.28 9.10
N GLU A 191 -4.74 5.53 9.84
CA GLU A 191 -3.54 6.05 10.49
C GLU A 191 -2.47 6.38 9.42
N PRO A 192 -1.66 7.43 9.57
CA PRO A 192 -1.55 8.36 10.71
C PRO A 192 -2.54 9.54 10.67
N THR A 193 -3.34 9.69 9.63
CA THR A 193 -4.31 10.81 9.52
C THR A 193 -5.32 10.81 10.68
N ALA A 194 -5.73 9.62 11.15
CA ALA A 194 -6.59 9.53 12.32
C ALA A 194 -5.91 10.06 13.59
N SER A 195 -4.64 9.74 13.83
CA SER A 195 -3.84 10.29 14.94
C SER A 195 -3.75 11.81 14.87
N ARG A 196 -3.57 12.36 13.68
CA ARG A 196 -3.59 13.82 13.46
C ARG A 196 -4.89 14.45 13.91
N LEU A 197 -6.02 13.89 13.48
CA LEU A 197 -7.34 14.39 13.84
C LEU A 197 -7.60 14.28 15.35
N VAL A 198 -7.23 13.13 15.96
CA VAL A 198 -7.34 12.95 17.42
C VAL A 198 -6.46 13.94 18.18
N GLY A 199 -5.23 14.16 17.74
CA GLY A 199 -4.32 15.18 18.31
C GLY A 199 -4.88 16.60 18.25
N ARG A 200 -5.77 16.88 17.28
CA ARG A 200 -6.52 18.14 17.11
C ARG A 200 -7.88 18.16 17.82
N GLY A 201 -8.21 17.09 18.58
CA GLY A 201 -9.41 17.01 19.39
C GLY A 201 -10.58 16.24 18.78
N ALA A 202 -10.44 15.64 17.59
CA ALA A 202 -11.46 14.75 17.06
C ALA A 202 -11.60 13.49 17.94
N ARG A 203 -12.79 12.89 17.95
CA ARG A 203 -13.09 11.71 18.73
C ARG A 203 -13.25 10.47 17.84
N GLU A 204 -12.52 9.41 18.16
CA GLU A 204 -12.70 8.09 17.54
C GLU A 204 -13.96 7.45 18.08
N ILE A 205 -14.82 6.96 17.21
CA ILE A 205 -16.07 6.27 17.57
C ILE A 205 -16.08 4.80 17.22
N ALA A 206 -15.16 4.35 16.34
CA ALA A 206 -14.95 2.93 16.07
C ALA A 206 -13.61 2.71 15.32
N ARG A 207 -13.10 1.49 15.46
CA ARG A 207 -12.05 0.91 14.62
C ARG A 207 -12.68 -0.10 13.69
N VAL A 208 -12.26 -0.10 12.43
CA VAL A 208 -12.73 -1.10 11.45
C VAL A 208 -12.39 -2.51 11.91
N ALA A 209 -11.19 -2.69 12.48
CA ALA A 209 -10.75 -3.96 13.05
C ALA A 209 -11.67 -4.46 14.19
N ASP A 210 -12.08 -3.57 15.10
CA ASP A 210 -12.95 -3.95 16.23
C ASP A 210 -14.35 -4.34 15.76
N LEU A 211 -14.90 -3.64 14.76
CA LEU A 211 -16.20 -3.99 14.15
C LEU A 211 -16.11 -5.36 13.47
N TRP A 212 -15.05 -5.63 12.72
CA TRP A 212 -14.80 -6.93 12.10
C TRP A 212 -14.67 -8.04 13.15
N ASN A 213 -13.80 -7.85 14.14
CA ASN A 213 -13.54 -8.85 15.20
C ASN A 213 -14.80 -9.18 15.98
N LYS A 214 -15.58 -8.16 16.37
CA LYS A 214 -16.85 -8.36 17.07
C LYS A 214 -17.85 -9.20 16.26
N ALA A 215 -17.90 -8.98 14.95
CA ALA A 215 -18.86 -9.67 14.09
C ALA A 215 -18.41 -11.08 13.69
N THR A 216 -17.10 -11.34 13.61
CA THR A 216 -16.55 -12.62 13.12
C THR A 216 -16.00 -13.52 14.22
N GLY A 217 -15.89 -13.02 15.45
CA GLY A 217 -15.24 -13.73 16.57
C GLY A 217 -13.72 -13.82 16.45
N GLN A 218 -13.11 -13.11 15.49
CA GLN A 218 -11.65 -13.05 15.34
C GLN A 218 -11.02 -12.07 16.32
N THR A 219 -9.71 -12.11 16.45
CA THR A 219 -8.92 -11.23 17.33
C THR A 219 -7.74 -10.64 16.57
N GLY A 220 -7.19 -9.52 17.09
CA GLY A 220 -6.05 -8.83 16.50
C GLY A 220 -6.44 -7.89 15.36
N ALA A 221 -5.44 -7.38 14.67
CA ALA A 221 -5.64 -6.51 13.51
C ALA A 221 -5.79 -7.36 12.23
N PRO A 222 -6.96 -7.38 11.57
CA PRO A 222 -7.18 -8.19 10.39
C PRO A 222 -6.33 -7.69 9.22
N PHE A 223 -6.03 -8.58 8.28
CA PHE A 223 -5.33 -8.25 7.05
C PHE A 223 -6.01 -7.07 6.32
N LEU A 224 -5.21 -6.08 5.88
CA LEU A 224 -5.67 -5.00 5.01
C LEU A 224 -5.12 -5.19 3.60
N VAL A 225 -3.80 -5.18 3.45
CA VAL A 225 -3.10 -5.33 2.17
C VAL A 225 -1.82 -6.16 2.33
N GLY A 226 -1.49 -6.91 1.29
CA GLY A 226 -0.22 -7.61 1.13
C GLY A 226 0.56 -7.08 -0.06
N LEU A 227 1.85 -7.40 -0.13
CA LEU A 227 2.66 -7.19 -1.31
C LEU A 227 2.07 -8.00 -2.46
N ALA A 228 1.94 -7.38 -3.62
CA ALA A 228 1.31 -7.95 -4.79
C ALA A 228 2.15 -7.69 -6.06
N ALA A 229 2.18 -8.65 -6.94
CA ALA A 229 2.82 -8.54 -8.25
C ALA A 229 2.12 -9.44 -9.27
N ASN A 230 2.39 -9.21 -10.55
CA ASN A 230 1.97 -10.12 -11.60
C ASN A 230 2.72 -11.47 -11.47
N ARG A 231 2.04 -12.61 -11.64
CA ARG A 231 2.65 -13.95 -11.54
C ARG A 231 3.85 -14.12 -12.48
N ARG A 232 3.73 -13.63 -13.70
CA ARG A 232 4.83 -13.69 -14.67
C ARG A 232 6.07 -12.95 -14.17
N TRP A 233 5.91 -11.80 -13.54
CA TRP A 233 7.03 -11.08 -12.95
C TRP A 233 7.63 -11.86 -11.77
N LEU A 234 6.81 -12.41 -10.89
CA LEU A 234 7.25 -13.22 -9.75
C LEU A 234 8.01 -14.46 -10.19
N ASP A 235 7.53 -15.16 -11.22
CA ASP A 235 8.20 -16.36 -11.75
C ASP A 235 9.59 -16.05 -12.30
N ALA A 236 9.76 -14.87 -12.92
CA ALA A 236 11.04 -14.41 -13.44
C ALA A 236 11.96 -13.82 -12.36
N ASN A 237 11.43 -13.41 -11.19
CA ASN A 237 12.15 -12.62 -10.18
C ASN A 237 12.00 -13.17 -8.75
N ARG A 238 11.92 -14.50 -8.58
CA ARG A 238 11.63 -15.16 -7.27
C ARG A 238 12.56 -14.71 -6.15
N ASP A 239 13.86 -14.70 -6.39
CA ASP A 239 14.86 -14.30 -5.39
C ASP A 239 14.73 -12.82 -5.02
N THR A 240 14.45 -11.98 -6.01
CA THR A 240 14.23 -10.55 -5.82
C THR A 240 12.97 -10.31 -5.00
N ALA A 241 11.88 -11.00 -5.32
CA ALA A 241 10.62 -10.93 -4.58
C ALA A 241 10.81 -11.35 -3.12
N ALA A 242 11.52 -12.45 -2.88
CA ALA A 242 11.84 -12.92 -1.52
C ALA A 242 12.67 -11.89 -0.73
N LYS A 243 13.65 -11.24 -1.37
CA LYS A 243 14.44 -10.16 -0.73
C LYS A 243 13.59 -8.93 -0.41
N VAL A 244 12.65 -8.55 -1.28
CA VAL A 244 11.72 -7.45 -0.99
C VAL A 244 10.80 -7.80 0.17
N VAL A 245 10.24 -9.01 0.23
CA VAL A 245 9.46 -9.48 1.38
C VAL A 245 10.29 -9.39 2.65
N ALA A 246 11.53 -9.92 2.64
CA ALA A 246 12.41 -9.87 3.79
C ALA A 246 12.71 -8.44 4.25
N LEU A 247 12.92 -7.50 3.32
CA LEU A 247 13.13 -6.08 3.62
C LEU A 247 11.91 -5.44 4.27
N ILE A 248 10.71 -5.67 3.73
CA ILE A 248 9.46 -5.13 4.31
C ILE A 248 9.18 -5.75 5.68
N VAL A 249 9.37 -7.05 5.85
CA VAL A 249 9.24 -7.71 7.16
C VAL A 249 10.26 -7.13 8.15
N LYS A 250 11.49 -6.88 7.72
CA LYS A 250 12.55 -6.31 8.56
C LYS A 250 12.21 -4.91 9.05
N VAL A 251 11.72 -4.01 8.18
CA VAL A 251 11.30 -2.67 8.60
C VAL A 251 10.07 -2.73 9.51
N ASN A 252 9.09 -3.58 9.18
CA ASN A 252 7.89 -3.75 10.01
C ASN A 252 8.26 -4.29 11.41
N SER A 253 9.16 -5.28 11.49
CA SER A 253 9.68 -5.82 12.74
C SER A 253 10.46 -4.79 13.55
N ALA A 254 11.23 -3.92 12.90
CA ALA A 254 11.94 -2.84 13.59
C ALA A 254 10.95 -1.86 14.27
N ILE A 255 9.81 -1.58 13.63
CA ILE A 255 8.74 -0.75 14.22
C ILE A 255 8.16 -1.44 15.47
N HIS A 256 7.86 -2.75 15.40
CA HIS A 256 7.38 -3.51 16.58
C HIS A 256 8.41 -3.52 17.71
N GLY A 257 9.70 -3.69 17.40
CA GLY A 257 10.78 -3.69 18.40
C GLY A 257 11.03 -2.33 19.02
N LYS A 258 10.76 -1.23 18.29
CA LYS A 258 10.96 0.14 18.74
C LYS A 258 9.87 1.06 18.17
N PRO A 259 8.66 1.08 18.74
CA PRO A 259 7.53 1.87 18.21
C PRO A 259 7.81 3.37 18.08
N ASP A 260 8.69 3.94 18.93
CA ASP A 260 9.09 5.35 18.85
C ASP A 260 9.81 5.74 17.55
N LEU A 261 10.23 4.76 16.73
CA LEU A 261 10.71 5.03 15.38
C LEU A 261 9.66 5.80 14.57
N LEU A 262 8.36 5.55 14.79
CA LEU A 262 7.27 6.25 14.12
C LEU A 262 7.25 7.76 14.43
N LYS A 263 7.56 8.16 15.68
CA LYS A 263 7.71 9.57 16.02
C LYS A 263 8.86 10.22 15.26
N SER A 264 9.95 9.47 15.07
CA SER A 264 11.16 10.00 14.44
C SER A 264 11.03 10.27 12.95
N ILE A 265 9.91 9.82 12.33
CA ILE A 265 9.53 10.01 10.92
C ILE A 265 8.13 10.61 10.80
N ALA A 266 7.64 11.29 11.84
CA ALA A 266 6.27 11.82 11.87
C ALA A 266 5.98 12.77 10.69
N VAL A 267 6.97 13.54 10.23
CA VAL A 267 6.87 14.42 9.07
C VAL A 267 6.71 13.60 7.77
N ASP A 268 7.46 12.53 7.59
CA ASP A 268 7.34 11.62 6.44
C ASP A 268 5.97 10.93 6.43
N LEU A 269 5.42 10.67 7.61
CA LEU A 269 4.06 10.17 7.80
C LEU A 269 2.97 11.23 7.56
N GLY A 270 3.34 12.47 7.22
CA GLY A 270 2.43 13.55 6.86
C GLY A 270 1.98 14.44 8.01
N LEU A 271 2.53 14.27 9.20
CA LEU A 271 2.30 15.21 10.30
C LEU A 271 3.14 16.48 10.11
N LYS A 272 2.65 17.62 10.61
CA LYS A 272 3.45 18.83 10.69
C LYS A 272 4.38 18.77 11.90
N SER A 273 5.47 19.53 11.88
CA SER A 273 6.45 19.58 12.97
C SER A 273 5.87 20.11 14.30
N ASP A 274 4.79 20.87 14.24
CA ASP A 274 4.08 21.42 15.40
C ASP A 274 2.96 20.51 15.95
N GLU A 275 2.70 19.36 15.30
CA GLU A 275 1.67 18.41 15.71
C GLU A 275 2.19 17.35 16.71
N SER A 276 2.83 17.80 17.79
CA SER A 276 3.45 16.93 18.80
C SER A 276 2.46 15.93 19.41
N LYS A 277 1.23 16.36 19.74
CA LYS A 277 0.17 15.49 20.27
C LYS A 277 -0.16 14.34 19.32
N ALA A 278 -0.24 14.61 18.02
CA ALA A 278 -0.48 13.57 17.03
C ALA A 278 0.72 12.62 16.92
N SER A 279 1.93 13.16 16.91
CA SER A 279 3.17 12.37 16.89
C SER A 279 3.27 11.42 18.09
N ASP A 280 2.90 11.88 19.29
CA ASP A 280 2.90 11.06 20.50
C ASP A 280 1.94 9.89 20.48
N LEU A 281 0.88 9.97 19.68
CA LEU A 281 -0.10 8.90 19.50
C LEU A 281 0.39 7.79 18.54
N LEU A 282 1.32 8.07 17.64
CA LEU A 282 1.73 7.13 16.59
C LEU A 282 2.19 5.76 17.09
N PRO A 283 3.05 5.65 18.12
CA PRO A 283 3.53 4.35 18.60
C PRO A 283 2.39 3.42 19.03
N GLN A 284 1.45 3.94 19.80
CA GLN A 284 0.32 3.15 20.31
C GLN A 284 -0.70 2.81 19.22
N ARG A 285 -0.90 3.70 18.26
CA ARG A 285 -2.01 3.60 17.31
C ARG A 285 -1.64 2.95 15.99
N LEU A 286 -0.37 2.98 15.62
CA LEU A 286 0.09 2.58 14.29
C LEU A 286 0.94 1.30 14.27
N THR A 287 1.58 0.92 15.38
CA THR A 287 2.49 -0.24 15.42
C THR A 287 1.84 -1.52 14.89
N ASP A 288 0.64 -1.86 15.34
CA ASP A 288 -0.06 -3.09 14.94
C ASP A 288 -0.49 -3.10 13.46
N SER A 289 -0.38 -1.96 12.79
CA SER A 289 -0.66 -1.86 11.35
C SER A 289 0.42 -2.50 10.47
N TYR A 290 1.63 -2.65 10.98
CA TYR A 290 2.76 -3.19 10.22
C TYR A 290 2.81 -4.71 10.33
N ALA A 291 2.32 -5.39 9.28
CA ALA A 291 2.24 -6.85 9.26
C ALA A 291 3.62 -7.49 9.09
N THR A 292 3.91 -8.51 9.89
CA THR A 292 5.15 -9.30 9.81
C THR A 292 4.90 -10.77 9.48
N ALA A 293 3.66 -11.25 9.70
CA ALA A 293 3.29 -12.63 9.46
C ALA A 293 2.74 -12.84 8.04
N TRP A 294 3.11 -13.96 7.44
CA TRP A 294 2.57 -14.46 6.19
C TRP A 294 2.45 -15.98 6.27
N GLY A 295 1.23 -16.51 6.15
CA GLY A 295 0.97 -17.94 6.31
C GLY A 295 -0.48 -18.24 6.64
N SER A 296 -0.78 -19.48 6.98
CA SER A 296 -2.15 -20.00 7.17
C SER A 296 -3.10 -19.12 8.00
N PRO A 297 -2.68 -18.50 9.13
CA PRO A 297 -3.59 -17.62 9.88
C PRO A 297 -4.01 -16.39 9.07
N VAL A 298 -3.09 -15.78 8.32
CA VAL A 298 -3.38 -14.61 7.46
C VAL A 298 -4.25 -15.04 6.28
N PHE A 299 -3.96 -16.18 5.68
CA PHE A 299 -4.74 -16.71 4.56
C PHE A 299 -6.19 -17.02 4.95
N ALA A 300 -6.42 -17.55 6.15
CA ALA A 300 -7.76 -17.75 6.69
C ALA A 300 -8.55 -16.43 6.85
N VAL A 301 -7.86 -15.34 7.24
CA VAL A 301 -8.50 -14.01 7.30
C VAL A 301 -8.84 -13.50 5.89
N ILE A 302 -7.91 -13.62 4.94
CA ILE A 302 -8.14 -13.23 3.54
C ILE A 302 -9.35 -13.99 2.97
N ASP A 303 -9.37 -15.31 3.14
CA ASP A 303 -10.46 -16.16 2.67
C ASP A 303 -11.81 -15.77 3.31
N LYS A 304 -11.82 -15.53 4.63
CA LYS A 304 -13.01 -15.07 5.33
C LYS A 304 -13.51 -13.70 4.84
N GLN A 305 -12.59 -12.77 4.56
CA GLN A 305 -12.95 -11.46 3.99
C GLN A 305 -13.61 -11.61 2.60
N ILE A 306 -13.10 -12.51 1.77
CA ILE A 306 -13.66 -12.81 0.45
C ILE A 306 -15.06 -13.41 0.61
N ASP A 307 -15.23 -14.41 1.49
CA ASP A 307 -16.51 -15.06 1.72
C ASP A 307 -17.58 -14.06 2.18
N VAL A 308 -17.25 -13.26 3.19
CA VAL A 308 -18.15 -12.22 3.70
C VAL A 308 -18.47 -11.18 2.63
N ALA A 309 -17.48 -10.77 1.80
CA ALA A 309 -17.73 -9.83 0.70
C ALA A 309 -18.71 -10.39 -0.35
N VAL A 310 -18.66 -11.71 -0.61
CA VAL A 310 -19.62 -12.39 -1.48
C VAL A 310 -21.00 -12.47 -0.82
N GLU A 311 -21.08 -12.88 0.43
CA GLU A 311 -22.33 -12.97 1.21
C GLU A 311 -23.07 -11.62 1.26
N LEU A 312 -22.33 -10.53 1.39
CA LEU A 312 -22.87 -9.17 1.43
C LEU A 312 -23.11 -8.54 0.03
N GLY A 313 -22.83 -9.28 -1.05
CA GLY A 313 -22.96 -8.77 -2.42
C GLY A 313 -22.00 -7.63 -2.78
N ILE A 314 -20.91 -7.47 -2.02
CA ILE A 314 -19.84 -6.51 -2.31
C ILE A 314 -18.94 -7.06 -3.42
N LEU A 315 -18.68 -8.37 -3.39
CA LEU A 315 -18.00 -9.11 -4.43
C LEU A 315 -19.00 -10.04 -5.12
N ALA A 316 -19.04 -10.02 -6.46
CA ALA A 316 -20.02 -10.78 -7.24
C ALA A 316 -19.87 -12.31 -7.08
N LYS A 317 -18.62 -12.79 -6.97
CA LYS A 317 -18.28 -14.20 -6.76
C LYS A 317 -16.87 -14.35 -6.19
N ARG A 318 -16.63 -15.48 -5.55
CA ARG A 318 -15.27 -15.88 -5.14
C ARG A 318 -14.38 -16.10 -6.38
N PRO A 319 -13.10 -15.72 -6.35
CA PRO A 319 -12.13 -16.13 -7.38
C PRO A 319 -12.06 -17.65 -7.50
N SER A 320 -11.83 -18.16 -8.71
CA SER A 320 -11.71 -19.60 -8.99
C SER A 320 -10.47 -20.25 -8.37
N GLY A 321 -9.49 -19.46 -7.97
CA GLY A 321 -8.25 -19.90 -7.34
C GLY A 321 -7.81 -18.99 -6.21
N LYS A 322 -6.72 -19.37 -5.51
CA LYS A 322 -6.13 -18.55 -4.47
C LYS A 322 -5.53 -17.27 -5.05
N ILE A 323 -5.82 -16.14 -4.40
CA ILE A 323 -5.27 -14.83 -4.75
C ILE A 323 -3.93 -14.55 -4.03
N TYR A 324 -3.38 -15.52 -3.33
CA TYR A 324 -2.12 -15.44 -2.59
C TYR A 324 -1.23 -16.66 -2.87
N LEU A 325 0.07 -16.47 -2.69
CA LEU A 325 1.06 -17.55 -2.67
C LEU A 325 1.32 -17.97 -1.21
N GLU A 326 1.40 -19.29 -1.03
CA GLU A 326 1.76 -19.92 0.26
C GLU A 326 3.27 -20.00 0.47
#